data_c63d02229090ce3d0904cb0c18369a0d
#
_entry.id   c63d02229090ce3d0904cb0c18369a0d
#
_cell.length_a   1.000
_cell.length_b   1.000
_cell.length_c   1.000
_cell.angle_alpha   90.00
_cell.angle_beta   90.00
_cell.angle_gamma   90.00
#
_symmetry.space_group_name_H-M   'P 1'
#
loop_
_entity.id
_entity.type
_entity.pdbx_description
1 polymer ?
#
loop_
_entity_poly.entity_id
_entity_poly.type
_entity_poly.pdbx_seq_one_letter_code
_entity_poly.pdbx_strand_id
1 'polypeptide(L)'
;MYSSFLQRAYDQILHDVCIQNLPVVFAIDRAGLVGSDGETHQGIFDISYLSTIPNMTIMAPKNKWELSDMIKYAVDFSSPIAIRYPRGEAYDGLREYRAPIACGKSEWIYRSGKIALFALGAMVKTAEAVHERLKALGYESSLINARFAKPLDEDALLSAARHHDLIVTMEENVISGGMGEQVMRFYEEHNLSVRVLAIAIPDEYVEHGNVEILRREVGIDAETITERTIEAYEELHAQESGAERNDF
;
A
#
# COMPACT_ATOMS: atom_id res chain seq x y z
N MET A 1 2.15 -4.52 19.61
CA MET A 1 0.72 -4.82 19.86
C MET A 1 0.14 -5.36 18.58
N TYR A 2 -0.87 -6.28 18.63
CA TYR A 2 -1.52 -6.78 17.42
C TYR A 2 -2.40 -5.69 16.78
N SER A 3 -2.39 -5.62 15.46
CA SER A 3 -3.17 -4.66 14.68
C SER A 3 -4.65 -4.65 15.09
N SER A 4 -5.31 -5.82 15.12
CA SER A 4 -6.73 -5.96 15.48
C SER A 4 -7.05 -5.56 16.93
N PHE A 5 -6.09 -5.57 17.84
CA PHE A 5 -6.31 -5.18 19.25
C PHE A 5 -5.99 -3.72 19.53
N LEU A 6 -5.16 -3.11 18.69
CA LEU A 6 -4.79 -1.70 18.82
C LEU A 6 -6.01 -0.77 18.65
N GLN A 7 -7.02 -1.18 17.89
CA GLN A 7 -8.26 -0.41 17.72
C GLN A 7 -8.96 -0.04 19.04
N ARG A 8 -8.79 -0.87 20.09
CA ARG A 8 -9.33 -0.58 21.44
C ARG A 8 -8.61 0.58 22.15
N ALA A 9 -7.43 0.93 21.69
CA ALA A 9 -6.64 2.05 22.19
C ALA A 9 -6.74 3.30 21.30
N TYR A 10 -7.69 3.35 20.36
CA TYR A 10 -7.86 4.46 19.42
C TYR A 10 -7.97 5.81 20.14
N ASP A 11 -8.79 5.86 21.18
CA ASP A 11 -8.99 7.07 21.99
C ASP A 11 -7.69 7.54 22.66
N GLN A 12 -6.93 6.61 23.29
CA GLN A 12 -5.65 6.89 23.92
C GLN A 12 -4.59 7.32 22.92
N ILE A 13 -4.56 6.71 21.72
CA ILE A 13 -3.65 7.12 20.66
C ILE A 13 -3.94 8.55 20.25
N LEU A 14 -5.23 8.89 20.07
CA LEU A 14 -5.65 10.21 19.65
C LEU A 14 -5.39 11.26 20.75
N HIS A 15 -5.94 11.05 21.95
CA HIS A 15 -5.93 12.08 23.01
C HIS A 15 -4.64 12.11 23.80
N ASP A 16 -4.08 10.95 24.18
CA ASP A 16 -2.92 10.92 25.09
C ASP A 16 -1.60 11.04 24.35
N VAL A 17 -1.56 10.69 23.05
CA VAL A 17 -0.32 10.70 22.27
C VAL A 17 -0.34 11.74 21.16
N CYS A 18 -1.30 11.66 20.22
CA CYS A 18 -1.23 12.43 18.99
C CYS A 18 -1.60 13.91 19.16
N ILE A 19 -2.57 14.26 20.02
CA ILE A 19 -2.88 15.67 20.34
C ILE A 19 -1.65 16.37 20.95
N GLN A 20 -0.91 15.65 21.80
CA GLN A 20 0.28 16.18 22.46
C GLN A 20 1.54 16.04 21.59
N ASN A 21 1.42 15.44 20.41
CA ASN A 21 2.53 15.15 19.48
C ASN A 21 3.72 14.43 20.16
N LEU A 22 3.45 13.46 21.02
CA LEU A 22 4.50 12.74 21.75
C LEU A 22 5.26 11.78 20.83
N PRO A 23 6.57 11.62 20.96
CA PRO A 23 7.40 10.74 20.15
C PRO A 23 7.22 9.27 20.56
N VAL A 24 6.05 8.70 20.30
CA VAL A 24 5.71 7.32 20.61
C VAL A 24 5.82 6.46 19.36
N VAL A 25 6.51 5.32 19.46
CA VAL A 25 6.61 4.33 18.40
C VAL A 25 5.60 3.21 18.63
N PHE A 26 4.66 3.05 17.72
CA PHE A 26 3.68 1.97 17.73
C PHE A 26 4.19 0.82 16.84
N ALA A 27 4.73 -0.24 17.45
CA ALA A 27 5.07 -1.47 16.73
C ALA A 27 3.82 -2.34 16.57
N ILE A 28 3.25 -2.35 15.36
CA ILE A 28 1.99 -3.01 15.02
C ILE A 28 2.30 -4.35 14.37
N ASP A 29 2.16 -5.41 15.14
CA ASP A 29 2.34 -6.79 14.71
C ASP A 29 1.03 -7.34 14.12
N ARG A 30 1.13 -8.35 13.26
CA ARG A 30 -0.01 -9.00 12.60
C ARG A 30 -0.85 -8.04 11.77
N ALA A 31 -0.21 -7.12 11.09
CA ALA A 31 -0.87 -6.28 10.09
C ALA A 31 -1.16 -7.10 8.82
N GLY A 32 -2.33 -6.90 8.25
CA GLY A 32 -2.83 -7.68 7.12
C GLY A 32 -3.52 -8.98 7.53
N LEU A 33 -3.61 -9.92 6.60
CA LEU A 33 -4.24 -11.23 6.84
C LEU A 33 -3.36 -12.11 7.72
N VAL A 34 -3.95 -12.66 8.80
CA VAL A 34 -3.26 -13.52 9.76
C VAL A 34 -3.64 -14.99 9.65
N GLY A 35 -4.69 -15.29 8.88
CA GLY A 35 -5.08 -16.63 8.50
C GLY A 35 -5.89 -17.38 9.56
N SER A 36 -5.28 -18.35 10.25
CA SER A 36 -5.97 -19.32 11.11
C SER A 36 -6.70 -18.72 12.31
N ASP A 37 -6.34 -17.52 12.73
CA ASP A 37 -6.94 -16.88 13.90
C ASP A 37 -8.30 -16.19 13.57
N GLY A 38 -8.63 -16.05 12.29
CA GLY A 38 -9.94 -15.63 11.77
C GLY A 38 -10.24 -14.14 11.93
N GLU A 39 -11.51 -13.80 11.74
CA GLU A 39 -12.06 -12.44 11.63
C GLU A 39 -11.65 -11.51 12.77
N THR A 40 -11.61 -12.01 14.00
CA THR A 40 -11.27 -11.22 15.19
C THR A 40 -9.79 -10.82 15.27
N HIS A 41 -8.94 -11.42 14.42
CA HIS A 41 -7.49 -11.23 14.44
C HIS A 41 -6.94 -10.66 13.13
N GLN A 42 -7.73 -10.67 12.04
CA GLN A 42 -7.30 -10.06 10.78
C GLN A 42 -6.91 -8.59 11.00
N GLY A 43 -5.67 -8.24 10.70
CA GLY A 43 -5.10 -6.91 10.91
C GLY A 43 -5.29 -5.99 9.71
N ILE A 44 -6.55 -5.86 9.27
CA ILE A 44 -6.89 -5.23 7.99
C ILE A 44 -7.51 -3.83 8.11
N PHE A 45 -7.53 -3.25 9.31
CA PHE A 45 -8.19 -1.96 9.56
C PHE A 45 -7.26 -0.87 10.08
N ASP A 46 -6.01 -1.19 10.41
CA ASP A 46 -5.11 -0.28 11.13
C ASP A 46 -4.72 0.95 10.29
N ILE A 47 -4.51 0.82 8.99
CA ILE A 47 -4.26 1.98 8.12
C ILE A 47 -5.47 2.91 8.16
N SER A 48 -6.67 2.36 7.99
CA SER A 48 -7.92 3.15 7.94
C SER A 48 -8.13 3.98 9.20
N TYR A 49 -8.15 3.35 10.38
CA TYR A 49 -8.45 4.09 11.62
C TYR A 49 -7.28 4.97 12.09
N LEU A 50 -6.02 4.61 11.86
CA LEU A 50 -4.89 5.47 12.22
C LEU A 50 -4.73 6.65 11.27
N SER A 51 -5.11 6.51 10.01
CA SER A 51 -5.03 7.61 9.04
C SER A 51 -5.95 8.78 9.38
N THR A 52 -7.00 8.55 10.16
CA THR A 52 -7.90 9.62 10.63
C THR A 52 -7.27 10.53 11.69
N ILE A 53 -6.17 10.07 12.35
CA ILE A 53 -5.59 10.78 13.48
C ILE A 53 -4.52 11.77 12.99
N PRO A 54 -4.67 13.10 13.23
CA PRO A 54 -3.63 14.07 12.94
C PRO A 54 -2.31 13.76 13.66
N ASN A 55 -1.17 14.19 13.11
CA ASN A 55 0.19 13.97 13.59
C ASN A 55 0.67 12.51 13.53
N MET A 56 -0.21 11.52 13.30
CA MET A 56 0.20 10.12 13.16
C MET A 56 0.92 9.90 11.83
N THR A 57 2.12 9.32 11.89
CA THR A 57 2.85 8.79 10.74
C THR A 57 2.70 7.27 10.69
N ILE A 58 2.44 6.71 9.51
CA ILE A 58 2.22 5.26 9.32
C ILE A 58 3.17 4.75 8.24
N MET A 59 4.04 3.80 8.61
CA MET A 59 4.95 3.16 7.66
C MET A 59 4.88 1.63 7.71
N ALA A 60 5.22 1.00 6.58
CA ALA A 60 5.19 -0.45 6.43
C ALA A 60 6.42 -0.92 5.63
N PRO A 61 7.28 -1.78 6.21
CA PRO A 61 8.48 -2.26 5.54
C PRO A 61 8.18 -3.33 4.50
N LYS A 62 8.88 -3.28 3.34
CA LYS A 62 8.79 -4.30 2.30
C LYS A 62 9.49 -5.61 2.65
N ASN A 63 10.55 -5.54 3.46
CA ASN A 63 11.38 -6.69 3.81
C ASN A 63 12.05 -6.54 5.19
N LYS A 64 12.81 -7.56 5.61
CA LYS A 64 13.46 -7.59 6.94
C LYS A 64 14.50 -6.48 7.16
N TRP A 65 15.21 -6.07 6.11
CA TRP A 65 16.22 -5.00 6.24
C TRP A 65 15.55 -3.64 6.39
N GLU A 66 14.53 -3.38 5.60
CA GLU A 66 13.77 -2.13 5.71
C GLU A 66 13.07 -2.02 7.06
N LEU A 67 12.55 -3.14 7.63
CA LEU A 67 12.04 -3.15 9.00
C LEU A 67 13.11 -2.69 10.01
N SER A 68 14.34 -3.20 9.89
CA SER A 68 15.45 -2.78 10.75
C SER A 68 15.78 -1.30 10.61
N ASP A 69 15.76 -0.79 9.38
CA ASP A 69 16.06 0.63 9.11
C ASP A 69 14.90 1.54 9.56
N MET A 70 13.65 1.11 9.40
CA MET A 70 12.46 1.82 9.90
C MET A 70 12.42 1.88 11.43
N ILE A 71 12.81 0.81 12.13
CA ILE A 71 12.92 0.83 13.61
C ILE A 71 13.96 1.86 14.06
N LYS A 72 15.13 1.89 13.43
CA LYS A 72 16.16 2.89 13.76
C LYS A 72 15.66 4.30 13.48
N TYR A 73 15.03 4.51 12.36
CA TYR A 73 14.44 5.80 11.99
C TYR A 73 13.37 6.24 13.01
N ALA A 74 12.50 5.32 13.44
CA ALA A 74 11.43 5.63 14.38
C ALA A 74 11.91 6.00 15.78
N VAL A 75 13.05 5.46 16.23
CA VAL A 75 13.64 5.80 17.56
C VAL A 75 14.01 7.27 17.65
N ASP A 76 14.48 7.86 16.56
CA ASP A 76 14.89 9.26 16.48
C ASP A 76 13.77 10.19 15.95
N PHE A 77 12.58 9.64 15.68
CA PHE A 77 11.46 10.42 15.15
C PHE A 77 10.76 11.21 16.26
N SER A 78 10.51 12.50 16.03
CA SER A 78 10.05 13.44 17.06
C SER A 78 8.52 13.56 17.20
N SER A 79 7.76 12.71 16.50
CA SER A 79 6.29 12.72 16.48
C SER A 79 5.77 11.27 16.59
N PRO A 80 4.46 11.04 16.79
CA PRO A 80 3.90 9.69 16.80
C PRO A 80 4.13 8.96 15.48
N ILE A 81 4.61 7.72 15.56
CA ILE A 81 4.89 6.90 14.37
C ILE A 81 4.49 5.45 14.59
N ALA A 82 3.80 4.89 13.60
CA ALA A 82 3.41 3.49 13.55
C ALA A 82 4.23 2.73 12.51
N ILE A 83 4.78 1.58 12.89
CA ILE A 83 5.41 0.61 11.98
C ILE A 83 4.51 -0.63 11.96
N ARG A 84 3.89 -0.91 10.82
CA ARG A 84 3.03 -2.10 10.67
C ARG A 84 3.76 -3.19 9.88
N TYR A 85 3.73 -4.42 10.38
CA TYR A 85 4.38 -5.57 9.76
C TYR A 85 3.55 -6.86 9.92
N PRO A 86 3.63 -7.80 8.95
CA PRO A 86 2.81 -9.00 8.94
C PRO A 86 3.29 -10.06 9.96
N ARG A 87 2.46 -11.06 10.19
CA ARG A 87 2.84 -12.31 10.84
C ARG A 87 3.63 -13.21 9.87
N GLY A 88 4.57 -13.97 10.39
CA GLY A 88 5.30 -14.99 9.65
C GLY A 88 6.72 -14.59 9.27
N GLU A 89 7.28 -15.25 8.26
CA GLU A 89 8.63 -14.99 7.79
C GLU A 89 8.70 -13.67 7.02
N ALA A 90 9.70 -12.86 7.35
CA ALA A 90 9.94 -11.63 6.64
C ALA A 90 10.48 -11.90 5.23
N TYR A 91 9.99 -11.16 4.25
CA TYR A 91 10.48 -11.23 2.87
C TYR A 91 11.98 -10.93 2.81
N ASP A 92 12.70 -11.72 1.98
CA ASP A 92 14.17 -11.73 1.85
C ASP A 92 14.67 -11.24 0.48
N GLY A 93 13.76 -10.77 -0.38
CA GLY A 93 14.09 -10.17 -1.68
C GLY A 93 14.34 -8.67 -1.62
N LEU A 94 14.74 -8.09 -2.76
CA LEU A 94 14.96 -6.65 -2.95
C LEU A 94 15.97 -6.04 -1.96
N ARG A 95 16.98 -6.81 -1.58
CA ARG A 95 18.00 -6.42 -0.61
C ARG A 95 18.84 -5.24 -1.07
N GLU A 96 19.09 -5.15 -2.35
CA GLU A 96 19.86 -4.09 -3.02
C GLU A 96 19.16 -2.72 -2.99
N TYR A 97 17.82 -2.73 -2.94
CA TYR A 97 17.01 -1.53 -2.82
C TYR A 97 16.88 -1.13 -1.35
N ARG A 98 17.76 -0.23 -0.92
CA ARG A 98 17.89 0.17 0.47
C ARG A 98 18.22 1.67 0.60
N ALA A 99 17.46 2.51 -0.09
CA ALA A 99 17.57 3.95 0.07
C ALA A 99 17.26 4.38 1.52
N PRO A 100 17.93 5.39 2.07
CA PRO A 100 17.66 5.89 3.43
C PRO A 100 16.16 6.18 3.63
N ILE A 101 15.67 5.90 4.86
CA ILE A 101 14.28 6.22 5.21
C ILE A 101 14.18 7.73 5.43
N ALA A 102 13.24 8.37 4.75
CA ALA A 102 12.86 9.75 4.96
C ALA A 102 11.34 9.83 5.05
N CYS A 103 10.82 10.70 5.92
CA CYS A 103 9.39 10.83 6.17
C CYS A 103 8.60 11.09 4.87
N GLY A 104 7.59 10.28 4.63
CA GLY A 104 6.72 10.41 3.46
C GLY A 104 7.45 10.23 2.13
N LYS A 105 8.58 9.52 2.09
CA LYS A 105 9.31 9.25 0.83
C LYS A 105 9.28 7.77 0.49
N SER A 106 8.81 7.51 -0.73
CA SER A 106 8.79 6.19 -1.36
C SER A 106 10.15 5.84 -1.99
N GLU A 107 10.30 4.60 -2.42
CA GLU A 107 11.49 4.12 -3.10
C GLU A 107 11.09 3.50 -4.45
N TRP A 108 11.67 4.03 -5.52
CA TRP A 108 11.53 3.45 -6.85
C TRP A 108 12.43 2.23 -6.98
N ILE A 109 11.82 1.08 -7.25
CA ILE A 109 12.53 -0.19 -7.47
C ILE A 109 12.79 -0.39 -8.96
N TYR A 110 11.74 -0.30 -9.78
CA TYR A 110 11.85 -0.35 -11.25
C TYR A 110 11.19 0.87 -11.86
N ARG A 111 11.73 1.33 -12.99
CA ARG A 111 11.16 2.44 -13.77
C ARG A 111 11.02 1.98 -15.21
N SER A 112 9.82 1.65 -15.64
CA SER A 112 9.51 1.20 -17.00
C SER A 112 8.02 1.32 -17.31
N GLY A 113 7.71 1.45 -18.59
CA GLY A 113 6.34 1.35 -19.12
C GLY A 113 5.37 2.43 -18.66
N LYS A 114 4.10 2.11 -18.80
CA LYS A 114 2.97 3.00 -18.57
C LYS A 114 2.07 2.60 -17.40
N ILE A 115 2.39 1.52 -16.72
CA ILE A 115 1.72 1.03 -15.53
C ILE A 115 2.63 1.26 -14.32
N ALA A 116 2.14 1.90 -13.26
CA ALA A 116 2.87 2.08 -12.01
C ALA A 116 2.25 1.23 -10.90
N LEU A 117 2.99 0.25 -10.39
CA LEU A 117 2.62 -0.55 -9.23
C LEU A 117 3.12 0.17 -7.97
N PHE A 118 2.19 0.74 -7.19
CA PHE A 118 2.47 1.51 -5.97
C PHE A 118 2.09 0.67 -4.75
N ALA A 119 3.05 -0.10 -4.22
CA ALA A 119 2.79 -1.13 -3.22
C ALA A 119 3.27 -0.75 -1.83
N LEU A 120 2.50 -1.11 -0.81
CA LEU A 120 2.77 -0.82 0.60
C LEU A 120 3.16 -2.09 1.38
N GLY A 121 4.31 -2.05 2.04
CA GLY A 121 4.74 -3.07 2.99
C GLY A 121 4.85 -4.46 2.37
N ALA A 122 4.18 -5.46 2.96
CA ALA A 122 4.21 -6.85 2.48
C ALA A 122 3.74 -7.03 1.03
N MET A 123 2.89 -6.11 0.52
CA MET A 123 2.42 -6.15 -0.86
C MET A 123 3.50 -5.85 -1.90
N VAL A 124 4.66 -5.32 -1.50
CA VAL A 124 5.79 -5.13 -2.43
C VAL A 124 6.31 -6.46 -2.99
N LYS A 125 6.32 -7.53 -2.19
CA LYS A 125 6.64 -8.89 -2.67
C LYS A 125 5.63 -9.36 -3.74
N THR A 126 4.35 -9.11 -3.50
CA THR A 126 3.29 -9.44 -4.46
C THR A 126 3.41 -8.60 -5.73
N ALA A 127 3.70 -7.30 -5.58
CA ALA A 127 3.89 -6.38 -6.69
C ALA A 127 5.10 -6.73 -7.57
N GLU A 128 6.18 -7.25 -6.99
CA GLU A 128 7.31 -7.79 -7.74
C GLU A 128 6.88 -8.98 -8.61
N ALA A 129 6.09 -9.91 -8.05
CA ALA A 129 5.55 -11.02 -8.82
C ALA A 129 4.58 -10.57 -9.92
N VAL A 130 3.77 -9.54 -9.68
CA VAL A 130 2.90 -8.90 -10.70
C VAL A 130 3.75 -8.28 -11.81
N HIS A 131 4.82 -7.53 -11.46
CA HIS A 131 5.74 -6.94 -12.42
C HIS A 131 6.33 -7.98 -13.38
N GLU A 132 6.83 -9.11 -12.84
CA GLU A 132 7.41 -10.19 -13.66
C GLU A 132 6.34 -10.86 -14.54
N ARG A 133 5.11 -11.05 -14.06
CA ARG A 133 4.00 -11.60 -14.84
C ARG A 133 3.57 -10.64 -15.97
N LEU A 134 3.40 -9.36 -15.68
CA LEU A 134 3.10 -8.33 -16.68
C LEU A 134 4.16 -8.32 -17.78
N LYS A 135 5.44 -8.32 -17.40
CA LYS A 135 6.57 -8.35 -18.33
C LYS A 135 6.56 -9.59 -19.22
N ALA A 136 6.26 -10.76 -18.67
CA ALA A 136 6.14 -12.00 -19.44
C ALA A 136 4.98 -11.95 -20.46
N LEU A 137 3.97 -11.15 -20.21
CA LEU A 137 2.81 -10.91 -21.08
C LEU A 137 3.00 -9.70 -22.02
N GLY A 138 4.16 -9.04 -21.98
CA GLY A 138 4.50 -7.92 -22.86
C GLY A 138 4.09 -6.53 -22.33
N TYR A 139 3.70 -6.44 -21.06
CA TYR A 139 3.37 -5.18 -20.40
C TYR A 139 4.53 -4.70 -19.53
N GLU A 140 5.07 -3.54 -19.84
CA GLU A 140 6.10 -2.90 -19.03
C GLU A 140 5.47 -2.12 -17.86
N SER A 141 6.07 -2.26 -16.67
CA SER A 141 5.57 -1.56 -15.47
C SER A 141 6.69 -1.02 -14.59
N SER A 142 6.44 0.08 -13.91
CA SER A 142 7.25 0.57 -12.80
C SER A 142 6.82 -0.09 -11.50
N LEU A 143 7.75 -0.26 -10.55
CA LEU A 143 7.47 -0.72 -9.19
C LEU A 143 7.97 0.31 -8.19
N ILE A 144 7.06 0.79 -7.35
CA ILE A 144 7.30 1.77 -6.30
C ILE A 144 6.93 1.17 -4.94
N ASN A 145 7.89 1.10 -4.03
CA ASN A 145 7.65 0.81 -2.63
C ASN A 145 7.16 2.09 -1.94
N ALA A 146 5.90 2.17 -1.60
CA ALA A 146 5.27 3.33 -0.99
C ALA A 146 5.89 3.69 0.37
N ARG A 147 6.36 2.71 1.13
CA ARG A 147 6.92 2.85 2.49
C ARG A 147 5.96 3.44 3.53
N PHE A 148 5.27 4.52 3.17
CA PHE A 148 4.36 5.26 4.05
C PHE A 148 2.93 5.23 3.51
N ALA A 149 1.99 4.87 4.39
CA ALA A 149 0.57 5.08 4.14
C ALA A 149 0.17 6.51 4.53
N LYS A 150 0.91 7.13 5.46
CA LYS A 150 0.73 8.51 5.90
C LYS A 150 2.05 9.08 6.46
N PRO A 151 2.52 10.26 5.96
CA PRO A 151 2.00 10.95 4.79
C PRO A 151 2.31 10.21 3.49
N LEU A 152 1.55 10.46 2.43
CA LEU A 152 1.86 9.99 1.08
C LEU A 152 3.07 10.74 0.51
N ASP A 153 3.81 10.08 -0.40
CA ASP A 153 4.86 10.74 -1.18
C ASP A 153 4.24 11.48 -2.37
N GLU A 154 3.89 12.75 -2.16
CA GLU A 154 3.27 13.58 -3.18
C GLU A 154 4.16 13.73 -4.43
N ASP A 155 5.49 13.86 -4.26
CA ASP A 155 6.42 13.99 -5.38
C ASP A 155 6.42 12.72 -6.26
N ALA A 156 6.40 11.54 -5.62
CA ALA A 156 6.33 10.27 -6.34
C ALA A 156 4.99 10.10 -7.04
N LEU A 157 3.88 10.48 -6.40
CA LEU A 157 2.54 10.44 -7.01
C LEU A 157 2.43 11.40 -8.20
N LEU A 158 2.91 12.64 -8.07
CA LEU A 158 2.95 13.60 -9.18
C LEU A 158 3.84 13.11 -10.32
N SER A 159 4.98 12.50 -10.00
CA SER A 159 5.86 11.88 -11.00
C SER A 159 5.20 10.71 -11.69
N ALA A 160 4.52 9.85 -10.92
CA ALA A 160 3.80 8.70 -11.47
C ALA A 160 2.69 9.14 -12.44
N ALA A 161 1.86 10.12 -12.06
CA ALA A 161 0.78 10.64 -12.92
C ALA A 161 1.26 11.25 -14.24
N ARG A 162 2.49 11.79 -14.28
CA ARG A 162 3.06 12.38 -15.50
C ARG A 162 3.61 11.36 -16.50
N HIS A 163 3.95 10.17 -16.03
CA HIS A 163 4.69 9.21 -16.85
C HIS A 163 3.92 7.90 -17.09
N HIS A 164 2.86 7.66 -16.34
CA HIS A 164 2.06 6.45 -16.42
C HIS A 164 0.59 6.76 -16.69
N ASP A 165 -0.06 5.85 -17.36
CA ASP A 165 -1.47 5.95 -17.74
C ASP A 165 -2.37 5.26 -16.69
N LEU A 166 -1.82 4.26 -15.99
CA LEU A 166 -2.49 3.51 -14.93
C LEU A 166 -1.62 3.44 -13.66
N ILE A 167 -2.20 3.84 -12.53
CA ILE A 167 -1.61 3.66 -11.20
C ILE A 167 -2.34 2.52 -10.50
N VAL A 168 -1.62 1.49 -10.07
CA VAL A 168 -2.15 0.36 -9.31
C VAL A 168 -1.66 0.48 -7.88
N THR A 169 -2.51 0.88 -6.94
CA THR A 169 -2.17 0.89 -5.52
C THR A 169 -2.41 -0.48 -4.92
N MET A 170 -1.50 -0.94 -4.07
CA MET A 170 -1.56 -2.29 -3.50
C MET A 170 -1.32 -2.25 -1.99
N GLU A 171 -2.34 -2.64 -1.23
CA GLU A 171 -2.29 -2.66 0.24
C GLU A 171 -3.03 -3.87 0.82
N GLU A 172 -2.59 -4.34 1.98
CA GLU A 172 -3.25 -5.39 2.74
C GLU A 172 -4.03 -4.76 3.90
N ASN A 173 -5.04 -3.97 3.53
CA ASN A 173 -5.98 -3.24 4.37
C ASN A 173 -7.33 -3.18 3.63
N VAL A 174 -8.43 -2.97 4.35
CA VAL A 174 -9.73 -2.71 3.69
C VAL A 174 -9.65 -1.46 2.82
N ILE A 175 -10.41 -1.43 1.73
CA ILE A 175 -10.42 -0.32 0.78
C ILE A 175 -10.81 1.00 1.47
N SER A 176 -11.83 0.96 2.34
CA SER A 176 -12.36 2.13 3.02
C SER A 176 -11.34 2.78 3.96
N GLY A 177 -10.95 4.00 3.68
CA GLY A 177 -9.94 4.76 4.41
C GLY A 177 -8.50 4.28 4.20
N GLY A 178 -8.28 3.33 3.29
CA GLY A 178 -6.97 2.80 2.93
C GLY A 178 -6.10 3.77 2.12
N MET A 179 -4.88 3.34 1.80
CA MET A 179 -3.93 4.11 1.00
C MET A 179 -4.47 4.38 -0.41
N GLY A 180 -5.14 3.40 -1.03
CA GLY A 180 -5.70 3.54 -2.37
C GLY A 180 -6.71 4.67 -2.48
N GLU A 181 -7.64 4.79 -1.53
CA GLU A 181 -8.59 5.92 -1.47
C GLU A 181 -7.88 7.25 -1.24
N GLN A 182 -6.85 7.29 -0.41
CA GLN A 182 -6.07 8.51 -0.17
C GLN A 182 -5.33 8.95 -1.44
N VAL A 183 -4.80 8.01 -2.24
CA VAL A 183 -4.17 8.29 -3.54
C VAL A 183 -5.18 8.81 -4.55
N MET A 184 -6.37 8.20 -4.64
CA MET A 184 -7.44 8.70 -5.51
C MET A 184 -7.85 10.12 -5.14
N ARG A 185 -8.05 10.39 -3.84
CA ARG A 185 -8.35 11.73 -3.34
C ARG A 185 -7.24 12.73 -3.68
N PHE A 186 -5.98 12.34 -3.50
CA PHE A 186 -4.84 13.19 -3.84
C PHE A 186 -4.87 13.62 -5.31
N TYR A 187 -5.12 12.70 -6.24
CA TYR A 187 -5.18 13.03 -7.67
C TYR A 187 -6.38 13.92 -8.01
N GLU A 188 -7.54 13.70 -7.39
CA GLU A 188 -8.71 14.56 -7.55
C GLU A 188 -8.45 15.98 -7.04
N GLU A 189 -7.89 16.12 -5.83
CA GLU A 189 -7.54 17.43 -5.24
C GLU A 189 -6.52 18.22 -6.09
N HIS A 190 -5.68 17.52 -6.85
CA HIS A 190 -4.68 18.11 -7.74
C HIS A 190 -5.15 18.26 -9.20
N ASN A 191 -6.41 17.92 -9.51
CA ASN A 191 -6.99 17.94 -10.86
C ASN A 191 -6.17 17.12 -11.87
N LEU A 192 -5.69 15.93 -11.47
CA LEU A 192 -4.92 15.03 -12.30
C LEU A 192 -5.79 13.86 -12.77
N SER A 193 -5.97 13.77 -14.08
CA SER A 193 -6.79 12.72 -14.73
C SER A 193 -5.98 11.47 -15.02
N VAL A 194 -5.47 10.80 -13.97
CA VAL A 194 -4.82 9.50 -14.10
C VAL A 194 -5.73 8.41 -13.53
N ARG A 195 -5.87 7.29 -14.24
CA ARG A 195 -6.66 6.17 -13.75
C ARG A 195 -5.97 5.49 -12.57
N VAL A 196 -6.70 5.26 -11.48
CA VAL A 196 -6.23 4.51 -10.32
C VAL A 196 -7.02 3.20 -10.21
N LEU A 197 -6.31 2.08 -10.15
CA LEU A 197 -6.84 0.78 -9.76
C LEU A 197 -6.40 0.50 -8.32
N ALA A 198 -7.33 0.57 -7.38
CA ALA A 198 -7.03 0.25 -5.99
C ALA A 198 -7.18 -1.26 -5.76
N ILE A 199 -6.07 -1.89 -5.35
CA ILE A 199 -6.02 -3.28 -4.90
C ILE A 199 -5.92 -3.26 -3.38
N ALA A 200 -7.02 -3.63 -2.75
CA ALA A 200 -7.19 -3.67 -1.29
C ALA A 200 -8.20 -4.77 -0.95
N ILE A 201 -8.32 -5.07 0.32
CA ILE A 201 -9.34 -6.00 0.82
C ILE A 201 -10.72 -5.33 0.67
N PRO A 202 -11.72 -6.04 0.12
CA PRO A 202 -13.10 -5.53 0.02
C PRO A 202 -13.67 -5.11 1.39
N ASP A 203 -14.75 -4.35 1.38
CA ASP A 203 -15.47 -3.95 2.60
C ASP A 203 -16.29 -5.12 3.18
N GLU A 204 -15.56 -6.14 3.65
CA GLU A 204 -16.11 -7.36 4.23
C GLU A 204 -15.18 -7.96 5.30
N TYR A 205 -15.75 -8.78 6.18
CA TYR A 205 -14.96 -9.56 7.13
C TYR A 205 -14.37 -10.80 6.45
N VAL A 206 -13.07 -11.02 6.66
CA VAL A 206 -12.35 -12.16 6.10
C VAL A 206 -12.29 -13.29 7.12
N GLU A 207 -12.86 -14.45 6.77
CA GLU A 207 -12.91 -15.65 7.62
C GLU A 207 -11.50 -16.20 7.93
N HIS A 208 -11.45 -17.27 8.71
CA HIS A 208 -10.21 -17.99 8.97
C HIS A 208 -9.83 -18.88 7.78
N GLY A 209 -8.52 -19.01 7.53
CA GLY A 209 -8.04 -19.85 6.43
C GLY A 209 -6.53 -19.81 6.27
N ASN A 210 -6.05 -20.47 5.22
CA ASN A 210 -4.68 -20.29 4.78
C ASN A 210 -4.52 -18.90 4.13
N VAL A 211 -3.50 -18.16 4.51
CA VAL A 211 -3.30 -16.77 4.04
C VAL A 211 -3.24 -16.66 2.51
N GLU A 212 -2.60 -17.60 1.82
CA GLU A 212 -2.52 -17.58 0.35
C GLU A 212 -3.90 -17.83 -0.31
N ILE A 213 -4.74 -18.67 0.32
CA ILE A 213 -6.12 -18.88 -0.14
C ILE A 213 -6.94 -17.61 0.09
N LEU A 214 -6.86 -17.03 1.30
CA LEU A 214 -7.59 -15.80 1.64
C LEU A 214 -7.19 -14.64 0.71
N ARG A 215 -5.90 -14.48 0.39
CA ARG A 215 -5.44 -13.46 -0.58
C ARG A 215 -6.09 -13.63 -1.94
N ARG A 216 -6.26 -14.87 -2.41
CA ARG A 216 -6.96 -15.15 -3.67
C ARG A 216 -8.45 -14.85 -3.58
N GLU A 217 -9.10 -15.25 -2.47
CA GLU A 217 -10.52 -15.00 -2.25
C GLU A 217 -10.86 -13.51 -2.23
N VAL A 218 -10.01 -12.68 -1.61
CA VAL A 218 -10.21 -11.22 -1.58
C VAL A 218 -9.56 -10.49 -2.76
N GLY A 219 -8.95 -11.22 -3.70
CA GLY A 219 -8.42 -10.66 -4.95
C GLY A 219 -7.16 -9.81 -4.83
N ILE A 220 -6.29 -10.11 -3.84
CA ILE A 220 -5.00 -9.42 -3.64
C ILE A 220 -3.79 -10.34 -3.89
N ASP A 221 -3.97 -11.49 -4.51
CA ASP A 221 -2.90 -12.36 -4.99
C ASP A 221 -2.33 -11.87 -6.34
N ALA A 222 -1.12 -12.34 -6.69
CA ALA A 222 -0.42 -11.84 -7.86
C ALA A 222 -1.11 -12.16 -9.19
N GLU A 223 -1.81 -13.30 -9.29
CA GLU A 223 -2.51 -13.71 -10.50
C GLU A 223 -3.72 -12.80 -10.76
N THR A 224 -4.61 -12.68 -9.79
CA THR A 224 -5.79 -11.82 -9.86
C THR A 224 -5.43 -10.35 -10.09
N ILE A 225 -4.37 -9.86 -9.42
CA ILE A 225 -3.91 -8.47 -9.62
C ILE A 225 -3.40 -8.27 -11.04
N THR A 226 -2.65 -9.24 -11.60
CA THR A 226 -2.15 -9.14 -12.98
C THR A 226 -3.29 -9.04 -13.97
N GLU A 227 -4.31 -9.92 -13.86
CA GLU A 227 -5.49 -9.92 -14.73
C GLU A 227 -6.25 -8.59 -14.65
N ARG A 228 -6.58 -8.13 -13.46
CA ARG A 228 -7.26 -6.84 -13.23
C ARG A 228 -6.47 -5.65 -13.74
N THR A 229 -5.13 -5.70 -13.63
CA THR A 229 -4.25 -4.64 -14.12
C THR A 229 -4.28 -4.56 -15.65
N ILE A 230 -4.22 -5.71 -16.33
CA ILE A 230 -4.29 -5.77 -17.80
C ILE A 230 -5.67 -5.29 -18.27
N GLU A 231 -6.74 -5.81 -17.69
CA GLU A 231 -8.11 -5.40 -18.02
C GLU A 231 -8.28 -3.87 -17.88
N ALA A 232 -7.87 -3.30 -16.76
CA ALA A 232 -7.97 -1.87 -16.53
C ALA A 232 -7.13 -1.04 -17.51
N TYR A 233 -5.95 -1.55 -17.89
CA TYR A 233 -5.06 -0.89 -18.85
C TYR A 233 -5.62 -0.94 -20.29
N GLU A 234 -6.13 -2.09 -20.71
CA GLU A 234 -6.74 -2.27 -22.05
C GLU A 234 -8.02 -1.46 -22.20
N GLU A 235 -8.89 -1.43 -21.18
CA GLU A 235 -10.09 -0.59 -21.18
C GLU A 235 -9.77 0.90 -21.38
N LEU A 236 -8.71 1.40 -20.75
CA LEU A 236 -8.27 2.79 -20.89
C LEU A 236 -7.95 3.12 -22.34
N HIS A 237 -7.16 2.28 -23.00
CA HIS A 237 -6.76 2.49 -24.40
C HIS A 237 -7.87 2.21 -25.42
N ALA A 238 -8.82 1.33 -25.10
CA ALA A 238 -10.00 1.13 -25.93
C ALA A 238 -10.93 2.35 -25.95
N GLN A 239 -11.06 3.04 -24.82
CA GLN A 239 -11.83 4.29 -24.71
C GLN A 239 -11.21 5.43 -25.51
N GLU A 240 -9.89 5.59 -25.46
CA GLU A 240 -9.15 6.60 -26.23
C GLU A 240 -9.31 6.38 -27.74
N SER A 241 -9.19 5.13 -28.22
CA SER A 241 -9.33 4.79 -29.63
C SER A 241 -10.77 4.92 -30.16
N GLY A 242 -11.76 4.82 -29.28
CA GLY A 242 -13.19 5.03 -29.59
C GLY A 242 -13.59 6.51 -29.65
N ALA A 243 -12.97 7.36 -28.83
CA ALA A 243 -13.21 8.80 -28.83
C ALA A 243 -12.69 9.48 -30.11
N GLU A 244 -11.50 9.08 -30.61
CA GLU A 244 -10.93 9.61 -31.85
C GLU A 244 -11.76 9.28 -33.11
N ARG A 245 -12.66 8.27 -33.08
CA ARG A 245 -13.54 7.91 -34.23
C ARG A 245 -14.82 8.69 -34.28
N ASN A 246 -15.18 9.43 -33.24
CA ASN A 246 -16.45 10.18 -33.19
C ASN A 246 -16.31 11.69 -33.54
N ASP A 247 -15.09 12.16 -33.83
CA ASP A 247 -14.81 13.56 -34.20
C ASP A 247 -14.68 13.80 -35.71
N PHE A 248 -15.34 12.93 -36.54
CA PHE A 248 -15.38 13.12 -37.98
C PHE A 248 -16.83 13.21 -38.51
#